data_a32e34364ba86950bba545c3166531e7
#
_entry.id   a32e34364ba86950bba545c3166531e7
#
_cell.length_a   1.000
_cell.length_b   1.000
_cell.length_c   1.000
_cell.angle_alpha   90.00
_cell.angle_beta   90.00
_cell.angle_gamma   90.00
#
_symmetry.space_group_name_H-M   'P 1'
#
loop_
_entity.id
_entity.type
_entity.pdbx_description
1 polymer ?
#
loop_
_entity_poly.entity_id
_entity_poly.type
_entity_poly.pdbx_seq_one_letter_code
_entity_poly.pdbx_strand_id
1 'polypeptide(L)'
;MMHNCPPPMPLLQRWLRGSARMNGSYGHLLFEQAIPNDQAVVDELRPYFESAHLDAREVFHRTARIDLHPDAGAPGAHAQYPTCLPPTAKKGLFGEVMTGLMTQAYQFIGGHQWTIPVFLFRYHAEAEAYIFDLARDPPRVREISGRHGNDFIALAIDPASGEVVRFIAGEAKWRADLTPSVMDTMMFGEWTGPAGARVRSNDGVWNEINRGLRTPQGLEQMHRLLCEKARDDYAEAIVSLDRALLIGGYPLPRTDLVFVAGNRAARRAQGQTYLPTNSHPVEYTAGRPLQVVELVLEGGVDLIESLYRSLWGGR
;
A
#
# COMPACT_ATOMS: atom_id res chain seq x y z
N MET A 1 10.73 -11.42 -8.72
CA MET A 1 11.58 -11.44 -7.50
C MET A 1 10.74 -11.05 -6.30
N MET A 2 11.09 -11.58 -5.12
CA MET A 2 10.35 -11.29 -3.88
C MET A 2 10.93 -10.06 -3.18
N HIS A 3 10.08 -9.38 -2.39
CA HIS A 3 10.52 -8.29 -1.53
C HIS A 3 11.31 -8.85 -0.34
N ASN A 4 12.51 -8.34 -0.12
CA ASN A 4 13.44 -8.84 0.92
C ASN A 4 14.23 -7.73 1.62
N CYS A 5 13.93 -6.46 1.35
CA CYS A 5 14.62 -5.35 1.98
C CYS A 5 13.96 -5.03 3.34
N PRO A 6 14.71 -5.07 4.45
CA PRO A 6 14.16 -4.69 5.74
C PRO A 6 13.91 -3.18 5.82
N PRO A 7 12.98 -2.74 6.69
CA PRO A 7 12.76 -1.32 6.95
C PRO A 7 14.04 -0.62 7.43
N PRO A 8 14.34 0.61 6.95
CA PRO A 8 15.47 1.40 7.42
C PRO A 8 15.17 2.01 8.80
N MET A 9 15.19 1.20 9.85
CA MET A 9 14.82 1.61 11.21
C MET A 9 15.55 2.86 11.73
N PRO A 10 16.88 3.02 11.51
CA PRO A 10 17.58 4.24 11.95
C PRO A 10 17.03 5.51 11.29
N LEU A 11 16.66 5.43 10.01
CA LEU A 11 16.00 6.53 9.32
C LEU A 11 14.62 6.81 9.93
N LEU A 12 13.77 5.79 10.04
CA LEU A 12 12.40 5.96 10.51
C LEU A 12 12.36 6.59 11.90
N GLN A 13 13.25 6.19 12.79
CA GLN A 13 13.32 6.72 14.17
C GLN A 13 13.71 8.19 14.25
N ARG A 14 14.56 8.68 13.33
CA ARG A 14 14.96 10.10 13.30
C ARG A 14 14.04 10.95 12.43
N TRP A 15 13.47 10.36 11.36
CA TRP A 15 12.63 11.07 10.39
C TRP A 15 11.20 11.27 10.88
N LEU A 16 10.67 10.29 11.64
CA LEU A 16 9.27 10.29 12.09
C LEU A 16 9.16 10.31 13.62
N ARG A 17 8.28 11.14 14.13
CA ARG A 17 7.84 11.10 15.51
C ARG A 17 6.56 10.30 15.60
N GLY A 18 6.60 9.15 16.28
CA GLY A 18 5.46 8.25 16.46
C GLY A 18 4.72 8.48 17.76
N SER A 19 3.40 8.30 17.74
CA SER A 19 2.52 8.18 18.92
C SER A 19 1.59 6.99 18.71
N ALA A 20 1.60 6.05 19.65
CA ALA A 20 0.81 4.83 19.61
C ALA A 20 -0.28 4.82 20.67
N ARG A 21 -1.45 4.32 20.31
CA ARG A 21 -2.56 4.00 21.22
C ARG A 21 -3.09 2.62 20.84
N MET A 22 -3.27 1.76 21.83
CA MET A 22 -3.84 0.43 21.63
C MET A 22 -4.89 0.16 22.68
N ASN A 23 -6.05 -0.34 22.28
CA ASN A 23 -7.16 -0.66 23.16
C ASN A 23 -7.89 -1.91 22.64
N GLY A 24 -7.64 -3.07 23.28
CA GLY A 24 -8.26 -4.34 22.88
C GLY A 24 -7.98 -4.70 21.42
N SER A 25 -9.03 -4.71 20.60
CA SER A 25 -8.96 -5.01 19.15
C SER A 25 -8.79 -3.79 18.27
N TYR A 26 -8.41 -2.63 18.84
CA TYR A 26 -8.17 -1.39 18.12
C TYR A 26 -6.77 -0.85 18.37
N GLY A 27 -6.06 -0.53 17.31
CA GLY A 27 -4.76 0.14 17.33
C GLY A 27 -4.77 1.42 16.52
N HIS A 28 -4.15 2.48 17.04
CA HIS A 28 -3.95 3.73 16.31
C HIS A 28 -2.48 4.16 16.43
N LEU A 29 -1.87 4.46 15.29
CA LEU A 29 -0.52 5.03 15.19
C LEU A 29 -0.58 6.35 14.45
N LEU A 30 -0.05 7.40 15.04
CA LEU A 30 0.21 8.67 14.38
C LEU A 30 1.71 8.82 14.17
N PHE A 31 2.13 9.10 12.95
CA PHE A 31 3.49 9.48 12.60
C PHE A 31 3.51 10.87 11.98
N GLU A 32 4.36 11.72 12.51
CA GLU A 32 4.58 13.07 12.00
C GLU A 32 6.05 13.24 11.63
N GLN A 33 6.30 13.88 10.50
CA GLN A 33 7.66 14.18 10.07
C GLN A 33 8.36 15.07 11.10
N ALA A 34 9.58 14.69 11.46
CA ALA A 34 10.40 15.38 12.48
C ALA A 34 11.60 16.14 11.89
N ILE A 35 12.11 15.71 10.74
CA ILE A 35 13.21 16.35 10.01
C ILE A 35 12.80 16.55 8.53
N PRO A 36 13.41 17.51 7.81
CA PRO A 36 13.12 17.73 6.39
C PRO A 36 13.37 16.51 5.51
N ASN A 37 12.65 16.43 4.38
CA ASN A 37 12.86 15.43 3.34
C ASN A 37 14.06 15.85 2.47
N ASP A 38 15.26 15.57 2.94
CA ASP A 38 16.49 15.79 2.20
C ASP A 38 16.91 14.58 1.35
N GLN A 39 18.04 14.72 0.64
CA GLN A 39 18.55 13.62 -0.20
C GLN A 39 18.92 12.39 0.62
N ALA A 40 19.33 12.53 1.88
CA ALA A 40 19.65 11.40 2.75
C ALA A 40 18.41 10.55 3.06
N VAL A 41 17.25 11.18 3.29
CA VAL A 41 15.97 10.48 3.45
C VAL A 41 15.61 9.70 2.19
N VAL A 42 15.77 10.30 1.01
CA VAL A 42 15.54 9.64 -0.28
C VAL A 42 16.46 8.44 -0.47
N ASP A 43 17.76 8.61 -0.21
CA ASP A 43 18.77 7.57 -0.42
C ASP A 43 18.58 6.37 0.52
N GLU A 44 18.12 6.59 1.74
CA GLU A 44 17.85 5.52 2.70
C GLU A 44 16.50 4.82 2.49
N LEU A 45 15.48 5.50 1.94
CA LEU A 45 14.21 4.89 1.55
C LEU A 45 14.32 4.09 0.25
N ARG A 46 15.19 4.52 -0.68
CA ARG A 46 15.30 3.95 -2.03
C ARG A 46 15.44 2.44 -2.06
N PRO A 47 16.30 1.76 -1.28
CA PRO A 47 16.46 0.31 -1.34
C PRO A 47 15.15 -0.44 -1.02
N TYR A 48 14.37 0.05 -0.05
CA TYR A 48 13.09 -0.53 0.30
C TYR A 48 12.09 -0.38 -0.84
N PHE A 49 12.00 0.81 -1.44
CA PHE A 49 11.11 1.10 -2.57
C PHE A 49 11.52 0.29 -3.81
N GLU A 50 12.80 0.18 -4.13
CA GLU A 50 13.28 -0.68 -5.22
C GLU A 50 12.87 -2.13 -5.00
N SER A 51 13.06 -2.66 -3.78
CA SER A 51 12.65 -4.01 -3.42
C SER A 51 11.14 -4.22 -3.51
N ALA A 52 10.33 -3.24 -3.09
CA ALA A 52 8.88 -3.29 -3.20
C ALA A 52 8.39 -3.34 -4.66
N HIS A 53 9.09 -2.68 -5.55
CA HIS A 53 8.74 -2.61 -6.98
C HIS A 53 9.33 -3.74 -7.84
N LEU A 54 10.15 -4.64 -7.29
CA LEU A 54 10.88 -5.67 -8.07
C LEU A 54 9.95 -6.54 -8.92
N ASP A 55 8.85 -7.05 -8.34
CA ASP A 55 7.92 -7.93 -9.05
C ASP A 55 7.23 -7.22 -10.22
N ALA A 56 6.69 -6.04 -9.96
CA ALA A 56 6.02 -5.24 -10.98
C ALA A 56 7.00 -4.81 -12.09
N ARG A 57 8.23 -4.42 -11.73
CA ARG A 57 9.28 -4.07 -12.69
C ARG A 57 9.66 -5.25 -13.57
N GLU A 58 9.82 -6.44 -13.00
CA GLU A 58 10.11 -7.66 -13.76
C GLU A 58 9.03 -7.96 -14.81
N VAL A 59 7.75 -7.88 -14.40
CA VAL A 59 6.62 -8.11 -15.30
C VAL A 59 6.56 -7.06 -16.38
N PHE A 60 6.70 -5.77 -16.02
CA PHE A 60 6.71 -4.66 -16.98
C PHE A 60 7.79 -4.85 -18.05
N HIS A 61 9.04 -5.11 -17.65
CA HIS A 61 10.14 -5.28 -18.59
C HIS A 61 9.99 -6.53 -19.45
N ARG A 62 9.38 -7.59 -18.92
CA ARG A 62 9.08 -8.80 -19.71
C ARG A 62 8.02 -8.52 -20.79
N THR A 63 6.96 -7.78 -20.42
CA THR A 63 5.88 -7.41 -21.34
C THR A 63 6.35 -6.40 -22.39
N ALA A 64 7.15 -5.40 -21.99
CA ALA A 64 7.72 -4.40 -22.90
C ALA A 64 8.78 -4.95 -23.87
N ARG A 65 9.39 -6.11 -23.53
CA ARG A 65 10.35 -6.79 -24.41
C ARG A 65 9.71 -7.71 -25.46
N ILE A 66 8.40 -7.86 -25.46
CA ILE A 66 7.71 -8.57 -26.53
C ILE A 66 7.78 -7.66 -27.77
N ASP A 67 8.67 -7.99 -28.67
CA ASP A 67 8.99 -7.32 -29.95
C ASP A 67 7.82 -7.38 -30.98
N LEU A 68 6.62 -6.98 -30.55
CA LEU A 68 5.45 -6.96 -31.43
C LEU A 68 5.15 -5.56 -32.00
N HIS A 69 5.91 -4.53 -31.60
CA HIS A 69 5.71 -3.19 -32.13
C HIS A 69 6.69 -2.87 -33.25
N PRO A 70 6.22 -2.35 -34.42
CA PRO A 70 7.07 -1.97 -35.54
C PRO A 70 8.19 -0.98 -35.20
N ASP A 71 7.99 -0.18 -34.11
CA ASP A 71 8.92 0.84 -33.66
C ASP A 71 9.79 0.40 -32.46
N ALA A 72 9.83 -0.87 -32.11
CA ALA A 72 10.58 -1.41 -30.97
C ALA A 72 12.09 -1.10 -30.99
N GLY A 73 12.62 -0.67 -32.12
CA GLY A 73 14.02 -0.27 -32.29
C GLY A 73 14.28 1.24 -32.23
N ALA A 74 13.27 2.09 -32.02
CA ALA A 74 13.45 3.54 -32.00
C ALA A 74 14.12 4.01 -30.70
N PRO A 75 15.17 4.87 -30.76
CA PRO A 75 15.78 5.44 -29.55
C PRO A 75 14.74 6.29 -28.79
N GLY A 76 14.50 5.95 -27.52
CA GLY A 76 13.54 6.64 -26.65
C GLY A 76 12.16 5.96 -26.50
N ALA A 77 11.91 4.86 -27.23
CA ALA A 77 10.64 4.10 -27.15
C ALA A 77 10.48 3.26 -25.87
N HIS A 78 11.50 3.17 -25.02
CA HIS A 78 11.47 2.31 -23.85
C HIS A 78 11.05 3.10 -22.60
N ALA A 79 9.76 3.05 -22.28
CA ALA A 79 9.28 3.49 -20.98
C ALA A 79 10.00 2.69 -19.87
N GLN A 80 10.59 3.39 -18.90
CA GLN A 80 11.28 2.75 -17.78
C GLN A 80 10.37 2.77 -16.56
N TYR A 81 9.95 1.58 -16.13
CA TYR A 81 9.21 1.44 -14.87
C TYR A 81 10.16 1.66 -13.67
N PRO A 82 9.75 2.39 -12.62
CA PRO A 82 8.46 3.06 -12.44
C PRO A 82 8.47 4.54 -12.87
N THR A 83 9.54 5.02 -13.48
CA THR A 83 9.70 6.44 -13.85
C THR A 83 8.63 6.91 -14.83
N CYS A 84 8.18 6.01 -15.73
CA CYS A 84 7.12 6.25 -16.71
C CYS A 84 5.72 6.41 -16.11
N LEU A 85 5.52 6.05 -14.84
CA LEU A 85 4.21 6.12 -14.20
C LEU A 85 3.74 7.57 -14.06
N PRO A 86 2.43 7.84 -14.26
CA PRO A 86 1.88 9.16 -14.03
C PRO A 86 1.94 9.55 -12.54
N PRO A 87 1.95 10.86 -12.20
CA PRO A 87 2.07 11.32 -10.82
C PRO A 87 1.00 10.76 -9.88
N THR A 88 -0.22 10.53 -10.36
CA THR A 88 -1.31 9.91 -9.57
C THR A 88 -0.99 8.48 -9.19
N ALA A 89 -0.47 7.67 -10.11
CA ALA A 89 -0.05 6.31 -9.84
C ALA A 89 1.14 6.26 -8.87
N LYS A 90 2.15 7.11 -9.05
CA LYS A 90 3.29 7.21 -8.11
C LYS A 90 2.82 7.52 -6.69
N LYS A 91 1.85 8.41 -6.52
CA LYS A 91 1.26 8.74 -5.21
C LYS A 91 0.51 7.57 -4.59
N GLY A 92 -0.27 6.84 -5.38
CA GLY A 92 -0.96 5.63 -4.91
C GLY A 92 0.03 4.56 -4.45
N LEU A 93 0.97 4.19 -5.32
CA LEU A 93 1.99 3.18 -5.02
C LEU A 93 2.91 3.60 -3.86
N PHE A 94 3.24 4.90 -3.74
CA PHE A 94 3.96 5.41 -2.57
C PHE A 94 3.18 5.12 -1.28
N GLY A 95 1.87 5.36 -1.27
CA GLY A 95 1.00 5.05 -0.12
C GLY A 95 1.05 3.57 0.23
N GLU A 96 0.96 2.68 -0.75
CA GLU A 96 1.04 1.23 -0.53
C GLU A 96 2.42 0.79 -0.02
N VAL A 97 3.53 1.30 -0.58
CA VAL A 97 4.89 0.99 -0.10
C VAL A 97 5.10 1.50 1.32
N MET A 98 4.66 2.73 1.62
CA MET A 98 4.73 3.27 2.99
C MET A 98 3.88 2.47 3.97
N THR A 99 2.72 1.99 3.55
CA THR A 99 1.89 1.09 4.37
C THR A 99 2.68 -0.17 4.72
N GLY A 100 3.33 -0.79 3.75
CA GLY A 100 4.20 -1.94 3.97
C GLY A 100 5.37 -1.65 4.90
N LEU A 101 6.07 -0.57 4.63
CA LEU A 101 7.21 -0.11 5.43
C LEU A 101 6.83 0.05 6.91
N MET A 102 5.70 0.75 7.18
CA MET A 102 5.22 0.97 8.54
C MET A 102 4.73 -0.32 9.20
N THR A 103 4.09 -1.21 8.43
CA THR A 103 3.61 -2.51 8.92
C THR A 103 4.75 -3.42 9.37
N GLN A 104 5.87 -3.44 8.64
CA GLN A 104 7.06 -4.21 9.00
C GLN A 104 7.89 -3.55 10.11
N ALA A 105 7.92 -2.21 10.15
CA ALA A 105 8.77 -1.46 11.07
C ALA A 105 8.21 -1.36 12.48
N TYR A 106 6.88 -1.36 12.63
CA TYR A 106 6.24 -1.05 13.91
C TYR A 106 5.29 -2.16 14.34
N GLN A 107 5.17 -2.32 15.66
CA GLN A 107 4.18 -3.23 16.20
C GLN A 107 2.77 -2.68 16.02
N PHE A 108 1.95 -3.45 15.34
CA PHE A 108 0.53 -3.23 15.21
C PHE A 108 -0.23 -4.02 16.26
N ILE A 109 -1.55 -3.80 16.31
CA ILE A 109 -2.43 -4.53 17.19
C ILE A 109 -2.22 -6.05 17.07
N GLY A 110 -2.19 -6.73 18.22
CA GLY A 110 -1.93 -8.17 18.30
C GLY A 110 -0.45 -8.55 18.42
N GLY A 111 0.47 -7.59 18.32
CA GLY A 111 1.91 -7.80 18.57
C GLY A 111 2.61 -8.73 17.58
N HIS A 112 2.03 -8.91 16.37
CA HIS A 112 2.62 -9.76 15.32
C HIS A 112 3.78 -9.07 14.61
N GLN A 113 4.77 -9.85 14.19
CA GLN A 113 5.72 -9.44 13.17
C GLN A 113 5.10 -9.70 11.80
N TRP A 114 5.07 -8.68 10.96
CA TRP A 114 4.45 -8.74 9.65
C TRP A 114 5.48 -8.91 8.56
N THR A 115 5.23 -9.84 7.67
CA THR A 115 6.05 -10.12 6.48
C THR A 115 5.26 -9.74 5.23
N ILE A 116 5.92 -9.05 4.30
CA ILE A 116 5.38 -8.70 2.99
C ILE A 116 6.25 -9.36 1.94
N PRO A 117 5.94 -10.57 1.52
CA PRO A 117 6.77 -11.28 0.54
C PRO A 117 6.82 -10.58 -0.82
N VAL A 118 5.73 -9.91 -1.19
CA VAL A 118 5.59 -9.19 -2.45
C VAL A 118 4.51 -8.12 -2.35
N PHE A 119 4.74 -6.98 -2.99
CA PHE A 119 3.71 -5.96 -3.20
C PHE A 119 2.90 -6.32 -4.46
N LEU A 120 1.57 -6.25 -4.36
CA LEU A 120 0.66 -6.76 -5.39
C LEU A 120 0.39 -5.77 -6.53
N PHE A 121 1.34 -4.89 -6.85
CA PHE A 121 1.16 -3.80 -7.84
C PHE A 121 0.76 -4.30 -9.22
N ARG A 122 1.26 -5.43 -9.67
CA ARG A 122 0.95 -5.99 -11.00
C ARG A 122 -0.49 -6.47 -11.15
N TYR A 123 -1.21 -6.65 -10.04
CA TYR A 123 -2.61 -7.10 -10.07
C TYR A 123 -3.62 -5.97 -10.07
N HIS A 124 -3.19 -4.74 -10.17
CA HIS A 124 -4.07 -3.69 -10.61
C HIS A 124 -4.44 -3.99 -12.06
N ALA A 125 -5.66 -4.48 -12.31
CA ALA A 125 -6.12 -4.84 -13.66
C ALA A 125 -5.94 -3.70 -14.66
N GLU A 126 -6.02 -2.45 -14.18
CA GLU A 126 -5.73 -1.25 -14.93
C GLU A 126 -4.24 -0.99 -15.11
N ALA A 127 -3.38 -1.44 -14.20
CA ALA A 127 -1.94 -1.37 -14.40
C ALA A 127 -1.49 -2.33 -15.52
N GLU A 128 -2.07 -3.53 -15.61
CA GLU A 128 -1.85 -4.43 -16.74
C GLU A 128 -2.33 -3.82 -18.06
N ALA A 129 -3.56 -3.28 -18.09
CA ALA A 129 -4.10 -2.61 -19.28
C ALA A 129 -3.30 -1.35 -19.62
N TYR A 130 -2.87 -0.58 -18.62
CA TYR A 130 -2.05 0.61 -18.80
C TYR A 130 -0.64 0.28 -19.30
N ILE A 131 -0.01 -0.76 -18.77
CA ILE A 131 1.30 -1.27 -19.24
C ILE A 131 1.19 -1.74 -20.69
N PHE A 132 0.09 -2.42 -21.02
CA PHE A 132 -0.18 -2.88 -22.39
C PHE A 132 -0.44 -1.71 -23.35
N ASP A 133 -1.17 -0.69 -22.89
CA ASP A 133 -1.46 0.52 -23.66
C ASP A 133 -0.24 1.42 -23.82
N LEU A 134 0.64 1.54 -22.80
CA LEU A 134 1.92 2.24 -22.91
C LEU A 134 2.86 1.57 -23.90
N ALA A 135 2.84 0.24 -23.99
CA ALA A 135 3.60 -0.50 -25.00
C ALA A 135 3.08 -0.24 -26.42
N ARG A 136 1.80 0.13 -26.59
CA ARG A 136 1.16 0.40 -27.88
C ARG A 136 1.13 1.89 -28.26
N ASP A 137 1.05 2.77 -27.29
CA ASP A 137 0.90 4.22 -27.50
C ASP A 137 1.55 5.02 -26.34
N PRO A 138 2.88 5.24 -26.38
CA PRO A 138 3.63 5.91 -25.32
C PRO A 138 3.13 7.31 -24.89
N PRO A 139 2.55 8.14 -25.77
CA PRO A 139 2.06 9.47 -25.38
C PRO A 139 0.68 9.48 -24.72
N ARG A 140 -0.01 8.35 -24.58
CA ARG A 140 -1.38 8.33 -24.06
C ARG A 140 -1.45 8.47 -22.55
N VAL A 141 -1.95 9.60 -22.08
CA VAL A 141 -2.27 9.84 -20.66
C VAL A 141 -3.64 9.23 -20.35
N ARG A 142 -3.70 8.23 -19.46
CA ARG A 142 -4.96 7.71 -18.89
C ARG A 142 -4.99 7.94 -17.39
N GLU A 143 -6.17 8.26 -16.89
CA GLU A 143 -6.46 8.17 -15.46
C GLU A 143 -6.62 6.69 -15.09
N ILE A 144 -5.85 6.26 -14.09
CA ILE A 144 -5.95 4.90 -13.55
C ILE A 144 -6.97 4.97 -12.42
N SER A 145 -8.14 4.36 -12.58
CA SER A 145 -9.04 4.12 -11.46
C SER A 145 -8.47 3.03 -10.54
N GLY A 146 -8.71 3.20 -9.23
CA GLY A 146 -8.14 2.31 -8.24
C GLY A 146 -8.64 0.87 -8.37
N ARG A 147 -7.85 -0.05 -7.81
CA ARG A 147 -8.16 -1.47 -7.70
C ARG A 147 -9.47 -1.68 -6.93
N HIS A 148 -10.36 -2.52 -7.44
CA HIS A 148 -11.45 -3.05 -6.63
C HIS A 148 -10.92 -4.15 -5.70
N GLY A 149 -10.78 -3.86 -4.41
CA GLY A 149 -10.29 -4.78 -3.39
C GLY A 149 -9.26 -4.12 -2.46
N ASN A 150 -8.75 -4.88 -1.48
CA ASN A 150 -7.77 -4.35 -0.54
C ASN A 150 -6.44 -3.99 -1.25
N ASP A 151 -5.96 -2.79 -1.05
CA ASP A 151 -4.72 -2.27 -1.63
C ASP A 151 -3.47 -2.97 -1.07
N PHE A 152 -3.58 -3.56 0.12
CA PHE A 152 -2.44 -4.05 0.88
C PHE A 152 -2.73 -5.37 1.60
N ILE A 153 -1.75 -6.31 1.56
CA ILE A 153 -1.74 -7.57 2.29
C ILE A 153 -0.37 -7.80 2.92
N ALA A 154 -0.35 -8.20 4.20
CA ALA A 154 0.84 -8.76 4.84
C ALA A 154 0.47 -10.00 5.66
N LEU A 155 1.46 -10.86 5.91
CA LEU A 155 1.32 -12.14 6.60
C LEU A 155 2.04 -12.09 7.95
N ALA A 156 1.41 -12.59 8.99
CA ALA A 156 2.09 -12.97 10.22
C ALA A 156 2.44 -14.45 10.12
N ILE A 157 3.74 -14.74 10.05
CA ILE A 157 4.28 -16.09 9.94
C ILE A 157 4.86 -16.48 11.29
N ASP A 158 4.46 -17.63 11.82
CA ASP A 158 5.05 -18.16 13.03
C ASP A 158 6.50 -18.60 12.76
N PRO A 159 7.49 -18.05 13.47
CA PRO A 159 8.90 -18.37 13.22
C PRO A 159 9.27 -19.80 13.55
N ALA A 160 8.49 -20.50 14.39
CA ALA A 160 8.77 -21.88 14.77
C ALA A 160 8.24 -22.89 13.74
N SER A 161 7.04 -22.66 13.22
CA SER A 161 6.38 -23.58 12.27
C SER A 161 6.49 -23.16 10.81
N GLY A 162 6.77 -21.88 10.53
CA GLY A 162 6.69 -21.31 9.18
C GLY A 162 5.26 -21.10 8.66
N GLU A 163 4.24 -21.44 9.44
CA GLU A 163 2.85 -21.32 9.04
C GLU A 163 2.33 -19.87 9.15
N VAL A 164 1.41 -19.50 8.27
CA VAL A 164 0.67 -18.23 8.39
C VAL A 164 -0.36 -18.36 9.50
N VAL A 165 -0.22 -17.55 10.55
CA VAL A 165 -1.14 -17.56 11.70
C VAL A 165 -2.19 -16.45 11.64
N ARG A 166 -1.93 -15.41 10.85
CA ARG A 166 -2.82 -14.26 10.66
C ARG A 166 -2.42 -13.52 9.39
N PHE A 167 -3.35 -12.77 8.81
CA PHE A 167 -3.02 -11.78 7.79
C PHE A 167 -3.62 -10.42 8.13
N ILE A 168 -3.01 -9.37 7.60
CA ILE A 168 -3.54 -8.01 7.62
C ILE A 168 -3.92 -7.62 6.20
N ALA A 169 -5.10 -7.02 6.04
CA ALA A 169 -5.57 -6.50 4.76
C ALA A 169 -6.14 -5.10 4.95
N GLY A 170 -5.82 -4.20 4.05
CA GLY A 170 -6.19 -2.80 4.27
C GLY A 170 -6.21 -1.93 3.04
N GLU A 171 -6.61 -0.69 3.31
CA GLU A 171 -6.68 0.40 2.37
C GLU A 171 -5.58 1.42 2.67
N ALA A 172 -4.85 1.80 1.62
CA ALA A 172 -3.81 2.81 1.65
C ALA A 172 -4.25 4.03 0.84
N LYS A 173 -4.38 5.17 1.48
CA LYS A 173 -4.81 6.40 0.80
C LYS A 173 -3.77 7.50 1.00
N TRP A 174 -3.32 8.10 -0.11
CA TRP A 174 -2.49 9.29 -0.12
C TRP A 174 -3.30 10.51 -0.57
N ARG A 175 -3.08 11.65 0.10
CA ARG A 175 -3.62 12.96 -0.33
C ARG A 175 -2.53 14.03 -0.25
N ALA A 176 -2.58 14.97 -1.20
CA ALA A 176 -1.62 16.10 -1.23
C ALA A 176 -1.70 16.94 0.03
N ASP A 177 -2.92 17.14 0.59
CA ASP A 177 -3.13 17.86 1.83
C ASP A 177 -4.19 17.14 2.69
N LEU A 178 -3.85 16.86 3.94
CA LEU A 178 -4.77 16.26 4.90
C LEU A 178 -5.56 17.36 5.64
N THR A 179 -6.59 17.88 4.99
CA THR A 179 -7.55 18.78 5.64
C THR A 179 -8.74 17.98 6.19
N PRO A 180 -9.49 18.52 7.19
CA PRO A 180 -10.69 17.85 7.68
C PRO A 180 -11.71 17.49 6.58
N SER A 181 -11.89 18.36 5.58
CA SER A 181 -12.79 18.11 4.44
C SER A 181 -12.27 16.99 3.54
N VAL A 182 -10.96 16.94 3.26
CA VAL A 182 -10.34 15.88 2.48
C VAL A 182 -10.45 14.56 3.21
N MET A 183 -10.20 14.55 4.53
CA MET A 183 -10.37 13.36 5.35
C MET A 183 -11.83 12.87 5.38
N ASP A 184 -12.79 13.78 5.54
CA ASP A 184 -14.21 13.46 5.50
C ASP A 184 -14.59 12.79 4.17
N THR A 185 -14.24 13.41 3.05
CA THR A 185 -14.51 12.84 1.72
C THR A 185 -13.82 11.49 1.50
N MET A 186 -12.58 11.36 1.90
CA MET A 186 -11.81 10.13 1.73
C MET A 186 -12.37 8.97 2.57
N MET A 187 -12.77 9.27 3.81
CA MET A 187 -13.28 8.22 4.72
C MET A 187 -14.73 7.83 4.43
N PHE A 188 -15.57 8.80 4.01
CA PHE A 188 -17.01 8.60 3.86
C PHE A 188 -17.51 8.62 2.42
N GLY A 189 -16.66 8.95 1.45
CA GLY A 189 -17.05 9.18 0.06
C GLY A 189 -17.55 10.62 -0.21
N GLU A 190 -17.66 10.96 -1.48
CA GLU A 190 -18.11 12.28 -1.93
C GLU A 190 -19.60 12.49 -1.77
N TRP A 191 -20.01 13.75 -1.56
CA TRP A 191 -21.40 14.14 -1.60
C TRP A 191 -21.89 14.25 -3.04
N THR A 192 -22.82 13.40 -3.43
CA THR A 192 -23.42 13.37 -4.76
C THR A 192 -24.90 13.77 -4.72
N GLY A 193 -25.45 14.25 -5.84
CA GLY A 193 -26.84 14.65 -5.98
C GLY A 193 -27.09 16.15 -5.76
N PRO A 194 -28.32 16.62 -6.07
CA PRO A 194 -28.70 18.02 -5.95
C PRO A 194 -28.76 18.50 -4.49
N ALA A 195 -28.61 19.81 -4.27
CA ALA A 195 -28.70 20.39 -2.94
C ALA A 195 -30.06 20.04 -2.29
N GLY A 196 -30.02 19.42 -1.11
CA GLY A 196 -31.23 18.96 -0.38
C GLY A 196 -31.54 17.46 -0.53
N ALA A 197 -30.90 16.75 -1.49
CA ALA A 197 -31.01 15.31 -1.66
C ALA A 197 -29.60 14.66 -1.84
N ARG A 198 -28.59 15.23 -1.17
CA ARG A 198 -27.21 14.71 -1.25
C ARG A 198 -27.07 13.39 -0.52
N VAL A 199 -26.42 12.44 -1.16
CA VAL A 199 -26.07 11.13 -0.61
C VAL A 199 -24.55 10.96 -0.71
N ARG A 200 -23.94 10.26 0.24
CA ARG A 200 -22.54 9.86 0.14
C ARG A 200 -22.37 8.82 -0.97
N SER A 201 -21.33 8.96 -1.76
CA SER A 201 -20.87 7.89 -2.65
C SER A 201 -20.40 6.68 -1.84
N ASN A 202 -20.41 5.50 -2.47
CA ASN A 202 -20.04 4.25 -1.79
C ASN A 202 -18.54 3.90 -1.96
N ASP A 203 -17.71 4.89 -2.21
CA ASP A 203 -16.27 4.77 -2.47
C ASP A 203 -15.37 5.23 -1.30
N GLY A 204 -15.97 5.58 -0.15
CA GLY A 204 -15.23 5.91 1.06
C GLY A 204 -14.56 4.70 1.70
N VAL A 205 -13.42 4.93 2.35
CA VAL A 205 -12.61 3.88 3.01
C VAL A 205 -13.44 3.00 3.95
N TRP A 206 -14.35 3.58 4.72
CA TRP A 206 -15.22 2.81 5.62
C TRP A 206 -16.15 1.85 4.86
N ASN A 207 -16.66 2.24 3.70
CA ASN A 207 -17.46 1.34 2.87
C ASN A 207 -16.63 0.19 2.31
N GLU A 208 -15.41 0.47 1.83
CA GLU A 208 -14.52 -0.54 1.26
C GLU A 208 -14.09 -1.56 2.32
N ILE A 209 -13.66 -1.12 3.50
CA ILE A 209 -13.24 -2.01 4.58
C ILE A 209 -14.39 -2.82 5.16
N ASN A 210 -15.55 -2.22 5.36
CA ASN A 210 -16.73 -2.93 5.88
C ASN A 210 -17.26 -4.01 4.94
N ARG A 211 -17.16 -3.78 3.62
CA ARG A 211 -17.53 -4.74 2.59
C ARG A 211 -16.48 -5.82 2.38
N GLY A 212 -15.28 -5.62 2.87
CA GLY A 212 -14.16 -6.52 2.65
C GLY A 212 -14.52 -7.99 2.92
N LEU A 213 -14.34 -8.81 1.89
CA LEU A 213 -14.57 -10.26 1.97
C LEU A 213 -13.73 -10.86 3.12
N ARG A 214 -14.24 -11.93 3.73
CA ARG A 214 -13.50 -12.68 4.76
C ARG A 214 -12.13 -13.11 4.23
N THR A 215 -12.09 -13.55 2.98
CA THR A 215 -10.87 -13.87 2.23
C THR A 215 -10.72 -12.87 1.11
N PRO A 216 -9.83 -11.88 1.23
CA PRO A 216 -9.63 -10.90 0.17
C PRO A 216 -8.91 -11.52 -1.02
N GLN A 217 -9.25 -11.04 -2.20
CA GLN A 217 -8.65 -11.48 -3.47
C GLN A 217 -7.11 -11.36 -3.48
N GLY A 218 -6.58 -10.34 -2.79
CA GLY A 218 -5.14 -10.17 -2.61
C GLY A 218 -4.44 -11.33 -1.90
N LEU A 219 -5.13 -12.05 -1.01
CA LEU A 219 -4.55 -13.23 -0.35
C LEU A 219 -4.38 -14.40 -1.32
N GLU A 220 -5.33 -14.61 -2.22
CA GLU A 220 -5.23 -15.62 -3.30
C GLU A 220 -4.11 -15.26 -4.29
N GLN A 221 -3.99 -13.97 -4.62
CA GLN A 221 -2.91 -13.47 -5.47
C GLN A 221 -1.53 -13.67 -4.81
N MET A 222 -1.42 -13.36 -3.51
CA MET A 222 -0.21 -13.59 -2.71
C MET A 222 0.17 -15.08 -2.72
N HIS A 223 -0.77 -15.96 -2.39
CA HIS A 223 -0.57 -17.41 -2.42
C HIS A 223 -0.03 -17.89 -3.77
N ARG A 224 -0.66 -17.47 -4.88
CA ARG A 224 -0.20 -17.82 -6.24
C ARG A 224 1.23 -17.39 -6.50
N LEU A 225 1.59 -16.17 -6.10
CA LEU A 225 2.95 -15.65 -6.25
C LEU A 225 3.98 -16.41 -5.44
N LEU A 226 3.65 -16.79 -4.21
CA LEU A 226 4.51 -17.63 -3.38
C LEU A 226 4.76 -18.98 -4.04
N CYS A 227 3.71 -19.63 -4.55
CA CYS A 227 3.84 -20.90 -5.29
C CYS A 227 4.71 -20.78 -6.55
N GLU A 228 4.59 -19.65 -7.29
CA GLU A 228 5.31 -19.43 -8.54
C GLU A 228 6.79 -19.07 -8.33
N LYS A 229 7.11 -18.26 -7.30
CA LYS A 229 8.38 -17.55 -7.20
C LYS A 229 9.24 -17.89 -5.99
N ALA A 230 8.65 -18.46 -4.94
CA ALA A 230 9.33 -18.64 -3.65
C ALA A 230 8.83 -19.88 -2.91
N ARG A 231 8.56 -20.96 -3.65
CA ARG A 231 7.97 -22.19 -3.09
C ARG A 231 8.80 -22.77 -1.95
N ASP A 232 10.11 -22.83 -2.10
CA ASP A 232 11.00 -23.43 -1.12
C ASP A 232 11.15 -22.54 0.12
N ASP A 233 11.19 -21.23 -0.06
CA ASP A 233 11.37 -20.26 1.04
C ASP A 233 10.08 -20.11 1.89
N TYR A 234 8.90 -20.42 1.31
CA TYR A 234 7.59 -20.23 1.93
C TYR A 234 6.75 -21.52 1.95
N ALA A 235 7.36 -22.69 1.96
CA ALA A 235 6.66 -23.97 1.84
C ALA A 235 5.54 -24.11 2.87
N GLU A 236 5.81 -23.93 4.16
CA GLU A 236 4.84 -24.06 5.23
C GLU A 236 3.76 -22.95 5.20
N ALA A 237 4.16 -21.76 4.81
CA ALA A 237 3.21 -20.66 4.60
C ALA A 237 2.25 -20.97 3.45
N ILE A 238 2.71 -21.56 2.35
CA ILE A 238 1.88 -21.99 1.23
C ILE A 238 0.90 -23.07 1.69
N VAL A 239 1.36 -24.08 2.42
CA VAL A 239 0.50 -25.15 2.95
C VAL A 239 -0.59 -24.60 3.88
N SER A 240 -0.27 -23.63 4.74
CA SER A 240 -1.27 -23.01 5.61
C SER A 240 -2.27 -22.15 4.82
N LEU A 241 -1.83 -21.47 3.77
CA LEU A 241 -2.71 -20.74 2.85
C LEU A 241 -3.60 -21.71 2.03
N ASP A 242 -3.08 -22.84 1.55
CA ASP A 242 -3.87 -23.88 0.88
C ASP A 242 -5.02 -24.37 1.77
N ARG A 243 -4.74 -24.64 3.03
CA ARG A 243 -5.78 -25.05 4.01
C ARG A 243 -6.86 -23.99 4.15
N ALA A 244 -6.47 -22.72 4.22
CA ALA A 244 -7.40 -21.61 4.42
C ALA A 244 -8.21 -21.26 3.16
N LEU A 245 -7.61 -21.34 1.98
CA LEU A 245 -8.18 -20.86 0.73
C LEU A 245 -8.89 -21.97 -0.06
N LEU A 246 -8.31 -23.17 -0.12
CA LEU A 246 -8.75 -24.23 -1.01
C LEU A 246 -9.53 -25.32 -0.29
N ILE A 247 -9.07 -25.77 0.88
CA ILE A 247 -9.70 -26.86 1.62
C ILE A 247 -10.93 -26.35 2.39
N GLY A 248 -10.88 -25.12 2.88
CA GLY A 248 -11.92 -24.54 3.73
C GLY A 248 -11.91 -25.09 5.17
N GLY A 249 -12.73 -24.51 6.04
CA GLY A 249 -12.82 -24.96 7.44
C GLY A 249 -11.73 -24.42 8.39
N TYR A 250 -10.68 -23.81 7.86
CA TYR A 250 -9.56 -23.23 8.63
C TYR A 250 -9.34 -21.75 8.28
N PRO A 251 -10.31 -20.86 8.56
CA PRO A 251 -10.17 -19.46 8.21
C PRO A 251 -9.04 -18.81 9.00
N LEU A 252 -8.10 -18.19 8.29
CA LEU A 252 -7.06 -17.39 8.94
C LEU A 252 -7.66 -16.15 9.62
N PRO A 253 -7.26 -15.84 10.84
CA PRO A 253 -7.60 -14.58 11.50
C PRO A 253 -7.15 -13.40 10.66
N ARG A 254 -8.01 -12.36 10.56
CA ARG A 254 -7.75 -11.15 9.78
C ARG A 254 -7.69 -9.94 10.71
N THR A 255 -6.74 -9.04 10.46
CA THR A 255 -6.73 -7.67 10.97
C THR A 255 -7.00 -6.72 9.80
N ASP A 256 -7.88 -5.74 9.98
CA ASP A 256 -8.09 -4.70 9.00
C ASP A 256 -7.11 -3.54 9.23
N LEU A 257 -6.67 -2.90 8.14
CA LEU A 257 -5.76 -1.76 8.18
C LEU A 257 -6.34 -0.57 7.42
N VAL A 258 -6.34 0.59 8.05
CA VAL A 258 -6.54 1.88 7.40
C VAL A 258 -5.22 2.65 7.49
N PHE A 259 -4.61 2.90 6.35
CA PHE A 259 -3.43 3.73 6.24
C PHE A 259 -3.75 5.02 5.49
N VAL A 260 -3.58 6.14 6.17
CA VAL A 260 -3.78 7.46 5.59
C VAL A 260 -2.47 8.23 5.63
N ALA A 261 -2.05 8.72 4.48
CA ALA A 261 -0.84 9.52 4.37
C ALA A 261 -1.08 10.80 3.56
N GLY A 262 -0.35 11.83 3.88
CA GLY A 262 -0.39 13.08 3.12
C GLY A 262 0.36 14.23 3.80
N ASN A 263 0.31 15.41 3.16
CA ASN A 263 0.94 16.59 3.71
C ASN A 263 0.12 17.18 4.85
N ARG A 264 0.84 17.76 5.79
CA ARG A 264 0.27 18.49 6.91
C ARG A 264 -0.53 19.69 6.43
N ALA A 265 -1.80 19.76 6.81
CA ALA A 265 -2.59 20.96 6.59
C ALA A 265 -2.06 22.13 7.44
N ALA A 266 -2.07 23.34 6.87
CA ALA A 266 -1.51 24.54 7.49
C ALA A 266 -2.04 24.85 8.91
N ARG A 267 -3.29 24.46 9.20
CA ARG A 267 -3.96 24.70 10.49
C ARG A 267 -3.94 23.50 11.45
N ARG A 268 -3.33 22.38 11.05
CA ARG A 268 -3.27 21.17 11.89
C ARG A 268 -2.25 21.36 13.02
N ALA A 269 -2.68 21.17 14.26
CA ALA A 269 -1.76 21.17 15.39
C ALA A 269 -0.91 19.87 15.42
N GLN A 270 0.28 19.97 16.00
CA GLN A 270 1.13 18.81 16.23
C GLN A 270 0.43 17.81 17.17
N GLY A 271 0.53 16.52 16.88
CA GLY A 271 -0.14 15.47 17.66
C GLY A 271 -1.65 15.35 17.43
N GLN A 272 -2.23 16.20 16.62
CA GLN A 272 -3.65 16.12 16.29
C GLN A 272 -3.89 14.93 15.34
N THR A 273 -4.87 14.08 15.67
CA THR A 273 -5.33 12.97 14.82
C THR A 273 -6.60 13.34 14.07
N TYR A 274 -6.81 12.71 12.94
CA TYR A 274 -8.06 12.84 12.18
C TYR A 274 -9.06 11.75 12.54
N LEU A 275 -8.54 10.57 12.95
CA LEU A 275 -9.36 9.42 13.30
C LEU A 275 -9.33 9.20 14.82
N PRO A 276 -10.38 8.57 15.41
CA PRO A 276 -10.41 8.25 16.83
C PRO A 276 -9.19 7.45 17.28
N THR A 277 -8.68 7.73 18.47
CA THR A 277 -7.45 7.07 18.99
C THR A 277 -7.73 6.00 20.05
N ASN A 278 -8.90 6.03 20.69
CA ASN A 278 -9.18 5.21 21.88
C ASN A 278 -10.19 4.09 21.67
N SER A 279 -10.91 4.10 20.54
CA SER A 279 -11.94 3.11 20.22
C SER A 279 -12.12 3.00 18.70
N HIS A 280 -12.70 1.90 18.27
CA HIS A 280 -13.14 1.76 16.87
C HIS A 280 -14.03 2.96 16.49
N PRO A 281 -13.81 3.55 15.31
CA PRO A 281 -14.77 4.47 14.73
C PRO A 281 -16.15 3.82 14.62
N VAL A 282 -17.21 4.60 14.85
CA VAL A 282 -18.58 4.06 14.83
C VAL A 282 -18.98 3.54 13.45
N GLU A 283 -18.33 4.05 12.40
CA GLU A 283 -18.52 3.67 11.01
C GLU A 283 -17.87 2.33 10.64
N TYR A 284 -16.95 1.86 11.46
CA TYR A 284 -16.34 0.55 11.28
C TYR A 284 -17.24 -0.54 11.87
N THR A 285 -17.91 -1.28 10.99
CA THR A 285 -18.91 -2.29 11.36
C THR A 285 -18.47 -3.73 11.09
N ALA A 286 -17.27 -3.92 10.53
CA ALA A 286 -16.77 -5.24 10.16
C ALA A 286 -16.47 -6.18 11.34
N GLY A 287 -16.34 -5.65 12.56
CA GLY A 287 -16.19 -6.43 13.81
C GLY A 287 -14.87 -7.20 13.93
N ARG A 288 -13.87 -6.89 13.10
CA ARG A 288 -12.52 -7.48 13.14
C ARG A 288 -11.55 -6.56 13.91
N PRO A 289 -10.38 -7.06 14.35
CA PRO A 289 -9.32 -6.17 14.80
C PRO A 289 -8.99 -5.11 13.73
N LEU A 290 -8.86 -3.84 14.15
CA LEU A 290 -8.60 -2.71 13.27
C LEU A 290 -7.34 -1.97 13.68
N GLN A 291 -6.40 -1.84 12.76
CA GLN A 291 -5.25 -0.96 12.88
C GLN A 291 -5.45 0.28 12.02
N VAL A 292 -5.30 1.45 12.63
CA VAL A 292 -5.27 2.74 11.93
C VAL A 292 -3.85 3.29 11.97
N VAL A 293 -3.38 3.85 10.87
CA VAL A 293 -2.10 4.55 10.78
C VAL A 293 -2.30 5.86 10.05
N GLU A 294 -1.91 6.95 10.67
CA GLU A 294 -1.85 8.28 10.07
C GLU A 294 -0.38 8.70 9.89
N LEU A 295 0.03 8.98 8.66
CA LEU A 295 1.36 9.49 8.32
C LEU A 295 1.26 10.91 7.77
N VAL A 296 1.77 11.87 8.52
CA VAL A 296 1.71 13.30 8.20
C VAL A 296 3.09 13.82 7.85
N LEU A 297 3.26 14.20 6.59
CA LEU A 297 4.53 14.69 6.06
C LEU A 297 4.49 16.19 5.80
N GLU A 298 5.66 16.77 5.62
CA GLU A 298 5.88 18.11 5.09
C GLU A 298 6.62 17.95 3.75
N GLY A 299 6.07 18.50 2.66
CA GLY A 299 6.67 18.33 1.32
C GLY A 299 6.65 16.89 0.80
N GLY A 300 5.65 16.09 1.17
CA GLY A 300 5.56 14.67 0.76
C GLY A 300 5.40 14.51 -0.75
N VAL A 301 4.83 15.47 -1.48
CA VAL A 301 4.76 15.42 -2.94
C VAL A 301 6.17 15.49 -3.55
N ASP A 302 7.02 16.39 -3.05
CA ASP A 302 8.40 16.53 -3.53
C ASP A 302 9.24 15.30 -3.17
N LEU A 303 9.00 14.72 -1.99
CA LEU A 303 9.61 13.44 -1.58
C LEU A 303 9.26 12.33 -2.57
N ILE A 304 7.99 12.18 -2.92
CA ILE A 304 7.53 11.16 -3.89
C ILE A 304 8.24 11.36 -5.24
N GLU A 305 8.24 12.56 -5.77
CA GLU A 305 8.89 12.87 -7.05
C GLU A 305 10.40 12.57 -7.02
N SER A 306 11.08 12.98 -5.96
CA SER A 306 12.52 12.76 -5.78
C SER A 306 12.85 11.28 -5.63
N LEU A 307 12.05 10.56 -4.84
CA LEU A 307 12.22 9.14 -4.60
C LEU A 307 12.02 8.33 -5.89
N TYR A 308 10.89 8.52 -6.59
CA TYR A 308 10.63 7.80 -7.84
C TYR A 308 11.63 8.14 -8.96
N ARG A 309 12.19 9.36 -8.98
CA ARG A 309 13.27 9.72 -9.89
C ARG A 309 14.58 9.00 -9.57
N SER A 310 14.82 8.71 -8.29
CA SER A 310 16.05 8.04 -7.84
C SER A 310 16.05 6.52 -8.05
N LEU A 311 14.86 5.89 -8.21
CA LEU A 311 14.75 4.44 -8.36
C LEU A 311 15.43 3.96 -9.65
N TRP A 312 16.42 3.08 -9.53
CA TRP A 312 17.22 2.52 -10.65
C TRP A 312 17.78 3.55 -11.64
N GLY A 313 17.66 4.84 -11.38
CA GLY A 313 18.05 5.92 -12.29
C GLY A 313 19.32 6.68 -11.90
N GLY A 314 19.89 6.37 -10.79
CA GLY A 314 21.03 7.10 -10.22
C GLY A 314 22.40 6.47 -10.52
N ARG A 315 22.65 5.95 -11.74
CA ARG A 315 24.00 5.56 -12.19
C ARG A 315 24.34 6.25 -13.49
#